data_f350709e9e4f6f67a2216d642ab9702e
#
_entry.id   f350709e9e4f6f67a2216d642ab9702e
#
_cell.length_a   1.000
_cell.length_b   1.000
_cell.length_c   1.000
_cell.angle_alpha   90.00
_cell.angle_beta   90.00
_cell.angle_gamma   90.00
#
_symmetry.space_group_name_H-M   'P 1'
#
loop_
_entity.id
_entity.type
_entity.pdbx_description
1 polymer ?
#
loop_
_entity_poly.entity_id
_entity_poly.type
_entity_poly.pdbx_seq_one_letter_code
_entity_poly.pdbx_strand_id
1 'polypeptide(L)'
;MPPPLARFWADVLGRQVAEDSTSEHVVLLPGDGDASGPRITFNKVPEPKTVKNRLHLDVVSDTFDAETERLLRLGAQRLRDVQGDKFRWTTFADIEGNEFDLIAG
;
A
#
# COMPACT_ATOMS: atom_id res chain seq x y z
N MET A 1 1.33 -13.99 -13.35
CA MET A 1 0.67 -12.73 -12.97
C MET A 1 0.63 -12.63 -11.45
N PRO A 2 1.08 -11.51 -10.84
CA PRO A 2 1.06 -11.43 -9.38
C PRO A 2 -0.38 -11.37 -8.86
N PRO A 3 -0.60 -11.86 -7.62
CA PRO A 3 -1.89 -11.73 -6.97
C PRO A 3 -2.36 -10.28 -6.88
N PRO A 4 -3.67 -10.04 -6.87
CA PRO A 4 -4.22 -8.67 -6.89
C PRO A 4 -3.70 -7.75 -5.78
N LEU A 5 -3.53 -8.27 -4.56
CA LEU A 5 -3.02 -7.44 -3.46
C LEU A 5 -1.59 -6.96 -3.71
N ALA A 6 -0.72 -7.87 -4.15
CA ALA A 6 0.67 -7.51 -4.44
C ALA A 6 0.74 -6.54 -5.61
N ARG A 7 -0.12 -6.70 -6.62
CA ARG A 7 -0.19 -5.79 -7.76
C ARG A 7 -0.64 -4.41 -7.31
N PHE A 8 -1.65 -4.34 -6.45
CA PHE A 8 -2.11 -3.08 -5.87
C PHE A 8 -0.93 -2.33 -5.23
N TRP A 9 -0.19 -3.00 -4.33
CA TRP A 9 0.90 -2.35 -3.62
C TRP A 9 2.10 -2.04 -4.53
N ALA A 10 2.37 -2.89 -5.53
CA ALA A 10 3.39 -2.58 -6.52
C ALA A 10 3.07 -1.27 -7.23
N ASP A 11 1.81 -1.09 -7.61
CA ASP A 11 1.37 0.13 -8.29
C ASP A 11 1.37 1.34 -7.35
N VAL A 12 0.93 1.18 -6.10
CA VAL A 12 0.95 2.27 -5.11
C VAL A 12 2.37 2.77 -4.88
N LEU A 13 3.30 1.85 -4.69
CA LEU A 13 4.66 2.18 -4.27
C LEU A 13 5.62 2.36 -5.45
N GLY A 14 5.19 2.09 -6.67
CA GLY A 14 6.05 2.17 -7.83
C GLY A 14 7.19 1.16 -7.79
N ARG A 15 6.92 -0.03 -7.26
CA ARG A 15 7.94 -1.08 -7.12
C ARG A 15 7.67 -2.23 -8.06
N GLN A 16 8.74 -2.94 -8.40
CA GLN A 16 8.65 -4.10 -9.27
C GLN A 16 8.49 -5.37 -8.46
N VAL A 17 7.77 -6.33 -9.04
CA VAL A 17 7.61 -7.67 -8.48
C VAL A 17 8.83 -8.51 -8.85
N ALA A 18 9.41 -9.21 -7.87
CA ALA A 18 10.55 -10.09 -8.13
C ALA A 18 10.15 -11.22 -9.07
N GLU A 19 11.07 -11.61 -9.98
CA GLU A 19 10.79 -12.59 -11.02
C GLU A 19 10.47 -13.98 -10.47
N ASP A 20 11.03 -14.33 -9.33
CA ASP A 20 10.80 -15.63 -8.70
C ASP A 20 9.53 -15.68 -7.85
N SER A 21 8.70 -14.64 -7.91
CA SER A 21 7.43 -14.60 -7.16
C SER A 21 6.44 -15.61 -7.71
N THR A 22 5.61 -16.16 -6.81
CA THR A 22 4.58 -17.13 -7.15
C THR A 22 3.20 -16.59 -6.73
N SER A 23 2.13 -17.34 -6.98
CA SER A 23 0.80 -16.94 -6.54
C SER A 23 0.64 -16.97 -5.02
N GLU A 24 1.55 -17.61 -4.30
CA GLU A 24 1.47 -17.77 -2.85
C GLU A 24 2.50 -16.96 -2.10
N HIS A 25 3.54 -16.50 -2.79
CA HIS A 25 4.65 -15.76 -2.17
C HIS A 25 5.16 -14.73 -3.18
N VAL A 26 4.86 -13.46 -2.94
CA VAL A 26 5.25 -12.37 -3.84
C VAL A 26 6.17 -11.42 -3.08
N VAL A 27 7.25 -11.02 -3.73
CA VAL A 27 8.20 -10.06 -3.18
C VAL A 27 8.20 -8.80 -4.04
N LEU A 28 8.00 -7.65 -3.41
CA LEU A 28 8.22 -6.36 -4.05
C LEU A 28 9.65 -5.93 -3.75
N LEU A 29 10.38 -5.63 -4.81
CA LEU A 29 11.77 -5.19 -4.70
C LEU A 29 11.82 -3.78 -4.13
N PRO A 30 12.97 -3.35 -3.55
CA PRO A 30 13.16 -1.96 -3.15
C PRO A 30 12.92 -1.02 -4.33
N GLY A 31 12.53 0.22 -4.03
CA GLY A 31 12.28 1.22 -5.07
C GLY A 31 13.53 1.52 -5.90
N ASP A 32 13.32 2.13 -7.06
CA ASP A 32 14.39 2.49 -7.97
C ASP A 32 15.43 3.36 -7.28
N GLY A 33 16.71 3.01 -7.46
CA GLY A 33 17.82 3.75 -6.89
C GLY A 33 18.06 3.48 -5.42
N ASP A 34 17.27 2.64 -4.76
CA ASP A 34 17.46 2.27 -3.36
C ASP A 34 17.47 0.76 -3.20
N ALA A 35 18.54 0.13 -3.65
CA ALA A 35 18.69 -1.31 -3.56
C ALA A 35 18.88 -1.80 -2.13
N SER A 36 19.16 -0.89 -1.18
CA SER A 36 19.36 -1.22 0.23
C SER A 36 18.08 -1.10 1.05
N GLY A 37 16.99 -0.58 0.47
CA GLY A 37 15.74 -0.43 1.18
C GLY A 37 15.06 -1.75 1.49
N PRO A 38 14.06 -1.77 2.36
CA PRO A 38 13.36 -3.01 2.71
C PRO A 38 12.56 -3.56 1.54
N ARG A 39 12.51 -4.89 1.47
CA ARG A 39 11.59 -5.58 0.57
C ARG A 39 10.27 -5.80 1.29
N ILE A 40 9.19 -5.91 0.52
CA ILE A 40 7.86 -6.21 1.06
C ILE A 40 7.43 -7.56 0.51
N THR A 41 7.09 -8.47 1.40
CA THR A 41 6.71 -9.82 1.02
C THR A 41 5.24 -10.05 1.35
N PHE A 42 4.53 -10.65 0.40
CA PHE A 42 3.12 -11.03 0.55
C PHE A 42 3.04 -12.55 0.55
N ASN A 43 2.53 -13.11 1.64
CA ASN A 43 2.33 -14.56 1.76
C ASN A 43 0.84 -14.84 1.75
N LYS A 44 0.43 -15.79 0.91
CA LYS A 44 -0.96 -16.20 0.86
C LYS A 44 -1.31 -16.95 2.15
N VAL A 45 -2.43 -16.55 2.76
CA VAL A 45 -2.98 -17.22 3.94
C VAL A 45 -4.47 -17.48 3.68
N PRO A 46 -5.05 -18.52 4.32
CA PRO A 46 -6.45 -18.85 4.09
C PRO A 46 -7.42 -17.89 4.79
N GLU A 47 -6.99 -17.20 5.86
CA GLU A 47 -7.87 -16.34 6.63
C GLU A 47 -8.02 -14.98 5.98
N PRO A 48 -9.25 -14.43 5.87
CA PRO A 48 -9.41 -13.02 5.51
C PRO A 48 -9.03 -12.13 6.68
N LYS A 49 -8.79 -10.84 6.38
CA LYS A 49 -8.54 -9.87 7.44
C LYS A 49 -9.85 -9.58 8.18
N THR A 50 -9.89 -9.84 9.49
CA THR A 50 -11.08 -9.61 10.31
C THR A 50 -10.82 -8.73 11.52
N VAL A 51 -9.55 -8.55 11.92
CA VAL A 51 -9.20 -7.75 13.09
C VAL A 51 -8.37 -6.55 12.65
N LYS A 52 -8.24 -5.55 13.56
CA LYS A 52 -7.46 -4.36 13.29
C LYS A 52 -6.00 -4.72 13.04
N ASN A 53 -5.38 -4.02 12.09
CA ASN A 53 -3.96 -4.16 11.83
C ASN A 53 -3.15 -3.81 13.08
N ARG A 54 -2.10 -4.56 13.33
CA ARG A 54 -1.13 -4.24 14.40
C ARG A 54 -0.01 -3.36 13.87
N LEU A 55 0.21 -3.38 12.58
CA LEU A 55 1.14 -2.51 11.87
C LEU A 55 0.40 -1.93 10.67
N HIS A 56 0.75 -0.71 10.30
CA HIS A 56 0.26 -0.14 9.04
C HIS A 56 1.36 0.67 8.39
N LEU A 57 1.22 0.89 7.09
CA LEU A 57 2.16 1.71 6.33
C LEU A 57 1.67 3.15 6.29
N ASP A 58 2.61 4.09 6.33
CA ASP A 58 2.36 5.50 6.05
C ASP A 58 2.99 5.83 4.71
N VAL A 59 2.16 6.30 3.78
CA VAL A 59 2.63 6.74 2.47
C VAL A 59 2.60 8.26 2.48
N VAL A 60 3.75 8.89 2.29
CA VAL A 60 3.86 10.35 2.32
C VAL A 60 3.89 10.88 0.90
N SER A 61 3.10 11.91 0.63
CA SER A 61 3.02 12.49 -0.71
C SER A 61 2.96 14.02 -0.64
N ASP A 62 3.69 14.69 -1.53
CA ASP A 62 3.60 16.13 -1.71
C ASP A 62 2.51 16.52 -2.71
N THR A 63 1.80 15.54 -3.29
CA THR A 63 0.67 15.74 -4.19
C THR A 63 -0.55 15.00 -3.66
N PHE A 64 -0.95 15.35 -2.45
CA PHE A 64 -1.95 14.61 -1.67
C PHE A 64 -3.26 14.37 -2.43
N ASP A 65 -3.82 15.41 -3.05
CA ASP A 65 -5.12 15.27 -3.72
C ASP A 65 -5.03 14.37 -4.96
N ALA A 66 -3.98 14.54 -5.76
CA ALA A 66 -3.76 13.68 -6.93
C ALA A 66 -3.51 12.24 -6.53
N GLU A 67 -2.76 12.04 -5.44
CA GLU A 67 -2.47 10.68 -4.94
C GLU A 67 -3.73 10.02 -4.39
N THR A 68 -4.60 10.77 -3.71
CA THR A 68 -5.90 10.27 -3.25
C THR A 68 -6.71 9.74 -4.42
N GLU A 69 -6.81 10.52 -5.50
CA GLU A 69 -7.52 10.08 -6.71
C GLU A 69 -6.92 8.81 -7.29
N ARG A 70 -5.60 8.74 -7.34
CA ARG A 70 -4.90 7.58 -7.88
C ARG A 70 -5.17 6.32 -7.03
N LEU A 71 -5.11 6.44 -5.71
CA LEU A 71 -5.38 5.32 -4.81
C LEU A 71 -6.81 4.80 -4.99
N LEU A 72 -7.78 5.68 -5.14
CA LEU A 72 -9.17 5.27 -5.38
C LEU A 72 -9.30 4.53 -6.70
N ARG A 73 -8.60 4.99 -7.75
CA ARG A 73 -8.61 4.29 -9.06
C ARG A 73 -7.98 2.90 -8.97
N LEU A 74 -7.00 2.72 -8.09
CA LEU A 74 -6.34 1.43 -7.89
C LEU A 74 -7.18 0.46 -7.06
N GLY A 75 -8.26 0.93 -6.46
CA GLY A 75 -9.18 0.09 -5.70
C GLY A 75 -9.14 0.27 -4.19
N ALA A 76 -8.39 1.24 -3.69
CA ALA A 76 -8.38 1.52 -2.26
C ALA A 76 -9.73 2.06 -1.81
N GLN A 77 -10.12 1.77 -0.58
CA GLN A 77 -11.32 2.30 0.03
C GLN A 77 -10.95 3.40 1.01
N ARG A 78 -11.57 4.57 0.85
CA ARG A 78 -11.37 5.70 1.76
C ARG A 78 -12.17 5.47 3.02
N LEU A 79 -11.51 5.49 4.19
CA LEU A 79 -12.17 5.22 5.45
C LEU A 79 -12.44 6.48 6.24
N ARG A 80 -11.45 7.35 6.41
CA ARG A 80 -11.63 8.60 7.16
C ARG A 80 -10.52 9.59 6.84
N ASP A 81 -10.87 10.88 6.97
CA ASP A 81 -9.93 11.98 6.81
C ASP A 81 -9.66 12.59 8.17
N VAL A 82 -8.40 12.98 8.41
CA VAL A 82 -7.99 13.69 9.61
C VAL A 82 -7.18 14.91 9.19
N GLN A 83 -7.59 16.08 9.68
CA GLN A 83 -6.93 17.33 9.32
C GLN A 83 -6.84 18.26 10.54
N GLY A 84 -5.67 18.81 10.76
CA GLY A 84 -5.41 19.82 11.77
C GLY A 84 -4.68 21.01 11.14
N ASP A 85 -4.17 21.90 11.99
CA ASP A 85 -3.52 23.14 11.51
C ASP A 85 -2.24 22.84 10.70
N LYS A 86 -1.53 21.77 11.06
CA LYS A 86 -0.22 21.47 10.47
C LYS A 86 -0.10 20.05 9.96
N PHE A 87 -1.22 19.33 9.89
CA PHE A 87 -1.18 17.95 9.42
C PHE A 87 -2.47 17.60 8.67
N ARG A 88 -2.33 16.65 7.77
CA ARG A 88 -3.46 16.12 7.02
C ARG A 88 -3.13 14.70 6.58
N TRP A 89 -4.02 13.77 6.85
CA TRP A 89 -3.90 12.42 6.29
C TRP A 89 -5.28 11.81 6.07
N THR A 90 -5.31 10.78 5.23
CA THR A 90 -6.50 9.97 5.00
C THR A 90 -6.14 8.52 5.29
N THR A 91 -6.97 7.83 6.05
CA THR A 91 -6.83 6.39 6.25
C THR A 91 -7.62 5.68 5.17
N PHE A 92 -6.93 4.78 4.46
CA PHE A 92 -7.50 3.93 3.43
C PHE A 92 -7.44 2.47 3.85
N ALA A 93 -8.26 1.65 3.22
CA ALA A 93 -8.08 0.20 3.22
C ALA A 93 -7.61 -0.23 1.85
N ASP A 94 -6.67 -1.18 1.79
CA ASP A 94 -6.29 -1.77 0.51
C ASP A 94 -7.38 -2.75 0.05
N ILE A 95 -7.15 -3.42 -1.07
CA ILE A 95 -8.19 -4.28 -1.67
C ILE A 95 -8.54 -5.51 -0.84
N GLU A 96 -7.76 -5.80 0.21
CA GLU A 96 -8.08 -6.88 1.16
C GLU A 96 -8.43 -6.36 2.55
N GLY A 97 -8.63 -5.05 2.69
CA GLY A 97 -9.05 -4.46 3.96
C GLY A 97 -7.93 -4.07 4.89
N ASN A 98 -6.67 -4.17 4.48
CA ASN A 98 -5.56 -3.73 5.30
C ASN A 98 -5.48 -2.20 5.31
N GLU A 99 -5.42 -1.61 6.52
CA GLU A 99 -5.42 -0.16 6.65
C GLU A 99 -4.04 0.43 6.46
N PHE A 100 -4.00 1.58 5.82
CA PHE A 100 -2.78 2.37 5.67
C PHE A 100 -3.17 3.85 5.58
N ASP A 101 -2.21 4.74 5.85
CA ASP A 101 -2.45 6.17 5.81
C ASP A 101 -1.72 6.82 4.65
N LEU A 102 -2.39 7.75 3.98
CA LEU A 102 -1.75 8.69 3.05
C LEU A 102 -1.58 10.01 3.80
N ILE A 103 -0.36 10.47 3.91
CA ILE A 103 0.01 11.64 4.69
C ILE A 103 0.50 12.74 3.75
N ALA A 104 -0.02 13.96 3.93
CA ALA A 104 0.45 15.11 3.19
C ALA A 104 1.84 15.51 3.69
N GLY A 105 2.81 15.51 2.80
CA GLY A 105 4.19 15.84 3.12
C GLY A 105 4.63 17.18 2.55
#